data_5546c1d442aac1fb4b17bd983c05d8de
#
_entry.id   5546c1d442aac1fb4b17bd983c05d8de
#
_cell.length_a   1.000
_cell.length_b   1.000
_cell.length_c   1.000
_cell.angle_alpha   90.00
_cell.angle_beta   90.00
_cell.angle_gamma   90.00
#
_symmetry.space_group_name_H-M   'P 1'
#
loop_
_entity.id
_entity.type
_entity.pdbx_description
1 polymer ?
#
loop_
_entity_poly.entity_id
_entity_poly.type
_entity_poly.pdbx_seq_one_letter_code
_entity_poly.pdbx_strand_id
1 'polypeptide(L)'
;MGINVNVYSYWGVRTEWNEAVSNRQNDLYGTDGDEVEILSDGMSCEYMVFGVQLYDSGDSRWGEMTNSNEVDIYPEKLDQIRHDYMEQFKQHYPDQYEWLAAKPWRLVNLVHYS
;
A
#
# COMPACT_ATOMS: atom_id res chain seq x y z
N MET A 1 -22.06 3.71 16.19
CA MET A 1 -21.34 3.02 15.18
C MET A 1 -20.54 4.01 14.38
N GLY A 2 -19.41 3.72 14.08
CA GLY A 2 -18.57 4.62 13.39
C GLY A 2 -17.85 3.97 12.23
N ILE A 3 -17.51 4.78 11.24
CA ILE A 3 -16.58 4.40 10.23
C ILE A 3 -15.20 4.65 10.81
N ASN A 4 -14.32 3.68 10.68
CA ASN A 4 -12.95 3.83 11.08
C ASN A 4 -12.22 4.68 10.01
N VAL A 5 -11.60 5.77 10.45
CA VAL A 5 -10.92 6.69 9.54
C VAL A 5 -9.43 6.74 9.90
N ASN A 6 -8.59 6.45 8.92
CA ASN A 6 -7.14 6.55 9.04
C ASN A 6 -6.59 7.44 7.93
N VAL A 7 -5.56 8.21 8.27
CA VAL A 7 -4.81 8.96 7.27
C VAL A 7 -3.48 8.26 7.07
N TYR A 8 -3.17 7.92 5.83
CA TYR A 8 -1.97 7.17 5.46
C TYR A 8 -1.10 7.97 4.50
N SER A 9 0.20 7.76 4.60
CA SER A 9 1.15 8.18 3.58
C SER A 9 1.96 6.97 3.13
N TYR A 10 2.02 6.75 1.83
CA TYR A 10 2.75 5.65 1.22
C TYR A 10 3.79 6.17 0.25
N TRP A 11 4.93 5.50 0.19
CA TRP A 11 5.83 5.59 -0.95
C TRP A 11 5.49 4.45 -1.88
N GLY A 12 4.90 4.78 -3.05
CA GLY A 12 4.42 3.74 -3.92
C GLY A 12 3.56 4.23 -5.07
N VAL A 13 2.59 3.41 -5.44
CA VAL A 13 1.71 3.63 -6.60
C VAL A 13 0.27 3.44 -6.20
N ARG A 14 -0.58 4.43 -6.52
CA ARG A 14 -2.03 4.28 -6.41
C ARG A 14 -2.59 3.93 -7.78
N THR A 15 -3.38 2.87 -7.83
CA THR A 15 -4.00 2.41 -9.08
C THR A 15 -5.52 2.31 -8.92
N GLU A 16 -6.22 2.13 -10.04
CA GLU A 16 -7.58 1.65 -10.00
C GLU A 16 -7.59 0.21 -9.50
N TRP A 17 -8.77 -0.28 -9.13
CA TRP A 17 -8.93 -1.67 -8.69
C TRP A 17 -8.47 -2.63 -9.78
N ASN A 18 -7.65 -3.59 -9.40
CA ASN A 18 -7.16 -4.64 -10.29
C ASN A 18 -7.63 -6.01 -9.76
N GLU A 19 -8.59 -6.59 -10.46
CA GLU A 19 -9.20 -7.85 -10.05
C GLU A 19 -8.20 -9.01 -10.05
N ALA A 20 -7.28 -9.03 -11.00
CA ALA A 20 -6.27 -10.09 -11.07
C ALA A 20 -5.35 -10.06 -9.84
N VAL A 21 -4.97 -8.85 -9.41
CA VAL A 21 -4.18 -8.68 -8.19
C VAL A 21 -4.99 -9.12 -6.96
N SER A 22 -6.25 -8.73 -6.89
CA SER A 22 -7.12 -9.10 -5.77
C SER A 22 -7.26 -10.61 -5.65
N ASN A 23 -7.48 -11.30 -6.77
CA ASN A 23 -7.59 -12.74 -6.80
C ASN A 23 -6.29 -13.42 -6.35
N ARG A 24 -5.15 -12.92 -6.84
CA ARG A 24 -3.86 -13.45 -6.45
C ARG A 24 -3.56 -13.21 -4.97
N GLN A 25 -3.97 -12.05 -4.45
CA GLN A 25 -3.84 -11.71 -3.04
C GLN A 25 -4.59 -12.72 -2.17
N ASN A 26 -5.78 -13.11 -2.58
CA ASN A 26 -6.56 -14.13 -1.88
C ASN A 26 -5.86 -15.50 -1.91
N ASP A 27 -5.26 -15.87 -3.04
CA ASP A 27 -4.52 -17.12 -3.18
C ASP A 27 -3.27 -17.15 -2.27
N LEU A 28 -2.67 -16.00 -2.04
CA LEU A 28 -1.46 -15.88 -1.23
C LEU A 28 -1.73 -15.73 0.26
N TYR A 29 -2.99 -15.62 0.65
CA TYR A 29 -3.37 -15.43 2.06
C TYR A 29 -2.80 -16.56 2.92
N GLY A 30 -2.09 -16.17 3.98
CA GLY A 30 -1.47 -17.12 4.89
C GLY A 30 -0.14 -17.69 4.41
N THR A 31 0.36 -17.23 3.25
CA THR A 31 1.67 -17.63 2.72
C THR A 31 2.68 -16.49 2.85
N ASP A 32 3.93 -16.75 2.46
CA ASP A 32 4.97 -15.69 2.45
C ASP A 32 4.59 -14.51 1.55
N GLY A 33 3.81 -14.76 0.50
CA GLY A 33 3.36 -13.71 -0.42
C GLY A 33 2.35 -12.73 0.19
N ASP A 34 1.74 -13.11 1.31
CA ASP A 34 0.82 -12.24 2.04
C ASP A 34 1.53 -11.03 2.68
N GLU A 35 2.86 -11.10 2.78
CA GLU A 35 3.66 -10.01 3.34
C GLU A 35 3.86 -8.84 2.37
N VAL A 36 3.56 -9.02 1.08
CA VAL A 36 3.62 -7.91 0.11
C VAL A 36 2.55 -6.88 0.47
N GLU A 37 2.98 -5.67 0.82
CA GLU A 37 2.07 -4.64 1.33
C GLU A 37 1.24 -4.04 0.20
N ILE A 38 -0.08 -4.25 0.26
CA ILE A 38 -1.04 -3.71 -0.70
C ILE A 38 -2.25 -3.23 0.10
N LEU A 39 -2.51 -1.92 0.03
CA LEU A 39 -3.74 -1.37 0.62
C LEU A 39 -4.84 -1.46 -0.42
N SER A 40 -5.92 -2.14 -0.07
CA SER A 40 -7.06 -2.30 -0.96
C SER A 40 -8.29 -1.60 -0.39
N ASP A 41 -9.02 -0.89 -1.25
CA ASP A 41 -10.30 -0.31 -0.89
C ASP A 41 -11.37 -1.42 -0.96
N GLY A 42 -11.48 -2.17 0.12
CA GLY A 42 -12.38 -3.32 0.18
C GLY A 42 -13.86 -2.97 0.25
N MET A 43 -14.21 -1.70 0.52
CA MET A 43 -15.61 -1.28 0.60
C MET A 43 -16.20 -0.93 -0.75
N SER A 44 -15.46 -0.19 -1.57
CA SER A 44 -15.94 0.30 -2.87
C SER A 44 -15.25 -0.36 -4.05
N CYS A 45 -14.15 -1.05 -3.83
CA CYS A 45 -13.34 -1.65 -4.90
C CYS A 45 -12.92 -0.60 -5.94
N GLU A 46 -12.55 0.60 -5.49
CA GLU A 46 -12.20 1.72 -6.37
C GLU A 46 -10.71 1.86 -6.62
N TYR A 47 -9.89 1.52 -5.63
CA TYR A 47 -8.45 1.73 -5.74
C TYR A 47 -7.64 0.70 -4.98
N MET A 48 -6.36 0.63 -5.33
CA MET A 48 -5.33 -0.11 -4.61
C MET A 48 -4.09 0.75 -4.50
N VAL A 49 -3.34 0.59 -3.42
CA VAL A 49 -2.05 1.26 -3.22
C VAL A 49 -0.98 0.20 -3.00
N PHE A 50 0.05 0.24 -3.85
CA PHE A 50 1.19 -0.68 -3.80
C PHE A 50 2.41 0.09 -3.32
N GLY A 51 3.04 -0.37 -2.28
CA GLY A 51 4.22 0.29 -1.75
C GLY A 51 4.36 0.13 -0.26
N VAL A 52 5.13 1.02 0.35
CA VAL A 52 5.46 0.96 1.77
C VAL A 52 4.81 2.11 2.51
N GLN A 53 4.11 1.79 3.58
CA GLN A 53 3.50 2.81 4.43
C GLN A 53 4.56 3.56 5.21
N LEU A 54 4.55 4.88 5.08
CA LEU A 54 5.46 5.77 5.80
C LEU A 54 4.81 6.39 7.03
N TYR A 55 3.50 6.52 7.03
CA TYR A 55 2.76 7.16 8.11
C TYR A 55 1.34 6.61 8.22
N ASP A 56 0.89 6.46 9.46
CA ASP A 56 -0.49 6.07 9.80
C ASP A 56 -0.91 6.92 10.99
N SER A 57 -2.01 7.64 10.84
CA SER A 57 -2.52 8.51 11.92
C SER A 57 -3.09 7.75 13.12
N GLY A 58 -3.32 6.44 12.97
CA GLY A 58 -3.98 5.63 13.98
C GLY A 58 -5.50 5.63 13.80
N ASP A 59 -6.16 4.86 14.67
CA ASP A 59 -7.61 4.67 14.62
C ASP A 59 -8.34 5.82 15.29
N SER A 60 -9.09 6.59 14.53
CA SER A 60 -9.83 7.76 15.04
C SER A 60 -10.91 7.39 16.08
N ARG A 61 -11.42 6.16 16.04
CA ARG A 61 -12.44 5.72 17.02
C ARG A 61 -11.93 5.73 18.45
N TRP A 62 -10.63 5.51 18.63
CA TRP A 62 -10.03 5.38 19.96
C TRP A 62 -9.28 6.63 20.40
N GLY A 63 -9.33 7.69 19.60
CA GLY A 63 -8.61 8.92 19.90
C GLY A 63 -7.11 8.78 19.81
N GLU A 64 -6.63 7.81 19.07
CA GLU A 64 -5.20 7.49 18.97
C GLU A 64 -4.51 8.14 17.77
N MET A 65 -5.14 9.14 17.18
CA MET A 65 -4.56 9.81 16.01
C MET A 65 -3.29 10.57 16.38
N THR A 66 -2.29 10.43 15.53
CA THR A 66 -1.02 11.12 15.67
C THR A 66 -1.10 12.46 14.93
N ASN A 67 -0.75 13.54 15.63
CA ASN A 67 -0.79 14.90 15.05
C ASN A 67 0.46 15.25 14.26
N SER A 68 1.56 14.58 14.52
CA SER A 68 2.80 14.82 13.81
C SER A 68 3.63 13.55 13.72
N ASN A 69 4.43 13.47 12.67
CA ASN A 69 5.32 12.35 12.45
C ASN A 69 6.51 12.82 11.61
N GLU A 70 7.67 12.28 11.89
CA GLU A 70 8.88 12.58 11.13
C GLU A 70 9.33 11.33 10.40
N VAL A 71 9.53 11.44 9.10
CA VAL A 71 10.00 10.35 8.27
C VAL A 71 11.15 10.84 7.41
N ASP A 72 12.27 10.11 7.45
CA ASP A 72 13.41 10.42 6.60
C ASP A 72 13.09 9.98 5.17
N ILE A 73 13.01 10.94 4.25
CA ILE A 73 12.75 10.67 2.85
C ILE A 73 13.84 11.27 1.98
N TYR A 74 14.89 10.51 1.74
CA TYR A 74 15.97 10.93 0.84
C TYR A 74 16.06 9.94 -0.34
N PRO A 75 16.60 10.40 -1.50
CA PRO A 75 16.53 9.61 -2.74
C PRO A 75 17.02 8.17 -2.63
N GLU A 76 18.15 7.95 -1.98
CA GLU A 76 18.74 6.62 -1.87
C GLU A 76 17.85 5.68 -1.09
N LYS A 77 17.21 6.17 -0.03
CA LYS A 77 16.28 5.38 0.78
C LYS A 77 15.02 5.03 -0.01
N LEU A 78 14.47 6.00 -0.72
CA LEU A 78 13.28 5.79 -1.53
C LEU A 78 13.55 4.80 -2.65
N ASP A 79 14.69 4.90 -3.30
CA ASP A 79 15.07 3.96 -4.37
C ASP A 79 15.26 2.54 -3.82
N GLN A 80 15.85 2.41 -2.64
CA GLN A 80 16.04 1.09 -2.01
C GLN A 80 14.70 0.46 -1.63
N ILE A 81 13.79 1.25 -1.07
CA ILE A 81 12.44 0.77 -0.73
C ILE A 81 11.73 0.25 -1.97
N ARG A 82 11.78 1.02 -3.07
CA ARG A 82 11.18 0.63 -4.33
C ARG A 82 11.78 -0.66 -4.86
N HIS A 83 13.10 -0.76 -4.86
CA HIS A 83 13.81 -1.95 -5.34
C HIS A 83 13.38 -3.20 -4.54
N ASP A 84 13.42 -3.12 -3.23
CA ASP A 84 13.08 -4.25 -2.36
C ASP A 84 11.63 -4.66 -2.52
N TYR A 85 10.73 -3.68 -2.60
CA TYR A 85 9.32 -3.96 -2.81
C TYR A 85 9.06 -4.64 -4.14
N MET A 86 9.66 -4.12 -5.22
CA MET A 86 9.45 -4.69 -6.56
C MET A 86 10.03 -6.09 -6.70
N GLU A 87 11.12 -6.39 -5.98
CA GLU A 87 11.67 -7.76 -5.95
C GLU A 87 10.66 -8.74 -5.32
N GLN A 88 10.06 -8.38 -4.19
CA GLN A 88 9.04 -9.19 -3.55
C GLN A 88 7.79 -9.32 -4.42
N PHE A 89 7.36 -8.21 -5.01
CA PHE A 89 6.18 -8.21 -5.88
C PHE A 89 6.39 -9.13 -7.08
N LYS A 90 7.54 -9.08 -7.71
CA LYS A 90 7.90 -9.95 -8.83
C LYS A 90 7.85 -11.42 -8.43
N GLN A 91 8.31 -11.75 -7.24
CA GLN A 91 8.33 -13.11 -6.74
C GLN A 91 6.93 -13.69 -6.56
N HIS A 92 6.00 -12.90 -6.04
CA HIS A 92 4.68 -13.39 -5.65
C HIS A 92 3.57 -13.01 -6.64
N TYR A 93 3.79 -11.97 -7.46
CA TYR A 93 2.84 -11.49 -8.46
C TYR A 93 3.50 -11.38 -9.84
N PRO A 94 4.08 -12.48 -10.35
CA PRO A 94 4.86 -12.40 -11.59
C PRO A 94 4.04 -11.94 -12.80
N ASP A 95 2.75 -12.29 -12.85
CA ASP A 95 1.90 -11.94 -13.98
C ASP A 95 1.53 -10.45 -14.01
N GLN A 96 1.61 -9.77 -12.89
CA GLN A 96 1.30 -8.35 -12.77
C GLN A 96 2.55 -7.47 -12.63
N TYR A 97 3.73 -8.06 -12.62
CA TYR A 97 4.96 -7.34 -12.36
C TYR A 97 5.20 -6.20 -13.35
N GLU A 98 5.11 -6.47 -14.65
CA GLU A 98 5.39 -5.46 -15.66
C GLU A 98 4.36 -4.33 -15.65
N TRP A 99 3.12 -4.67 -15.34
CA TRP A 99 2.06 -3.68 -15.20
C TRP A 99 2.38 -2.67 -14.09
N LEU A 100 2.84 -3.15 -12.94
CA LEU A 100 3.19 -2.26 -11.84
C LEU A 100 4.53 -1.55 -12.09
N ALA A 101 5.50 -2.26 -12.65
CA ALA A 101 6.84 -1.71 -12.92
C ALA A 101 6.81 -0.52 -13.88
N ALA A 102 5.82 -0.46 -14.76
CA ALA A 102 5.67 0.63 -15.71
C ALA A 102 5.17 1.93 -15.08
N LYS A 103 4.73 1.90 -13.83
CA LYS A 103 4.13 3.05 -13.16
C LYS A 103 5.16 3.79 -12.32
N PRO A 104 5.09 5.14 -12.31
CA PRO A 104 6.01 5.92 -11.47
C PRO A 104 5.63 5.81 -10.00
N TRP A 105 6.64 5.70 -9.15
CA TRP A 105 6.45 5.74 -7.71
C TRP A 105 6.32 7.18 -7.24
N ARG A 106 5.41 7.41 -6.30
CA ARG A 106 5.10 8.74 -5.79
C ARG A 106 4.79 8.67 -4.30
N LEU A 107 4.82 9.81 -3.64
CA LEU A 107 4.30 9.94 -2.29
C LEU A 107 2.78 10.03 -2.40
N VAL A 108 2.09 9.01 -1.86
CA VAL A 108 0.63 8.92 -1.91
C VAL A 108 0.08 9.18 -0.53
N ASN A 109 -0.75 10.21 -0.40
CA ASN A 109 -1.43 10.55 0.85
C ASN A 109 -2.92 10.32 0.65
N LEU A 110 -3.55 9.61 1.58
CA LEU A 110 -4.97 9.32 1.45
C LEU A 110 -5.65 9.20 2.80
N VAL A 111 -6.96 9.43 2.77
CA VAL A 111 -7.85 9.13 3.90
C VAL A 111 -8.53 7.80 3.57
N HIS A 112 -8.35 6.82 4.44
CA HIS A 112 -8.92 5.50 4.24
C HIS A 112 -10.05 5.25 5.23
N TYR A 113 -11.20 4.85 4.71
CA TYR A 113 -12.38 4.50 5.50
C TYR A 113 -12.54 2.99 5.53
N SER A 114 -12.73 2.46 6.69
CA SER A 114 -12.90 1.01 6.83
C SER A 114 -13.97 0.63 7.86
#